data_416b2cd7f4fc50cb07dc486391b211f7
#
_entry.id   416b2cd7f4fc50cb07dc486391b211f7
#
_cell.length_a   1.000
_cell.length_b   1.000
_cell.length_c   1.000
_cell.angle_alpha   90.00
_cell.angle_beta   90.00
_cell.angle_gamma   90.00
#
_symmetry.space_group_name_H-M   'P 1'
#
loop_
_entity.id
_entity.type
_entity.pdbx_description
1 polymer ?
#
loop_
_entity_poly.entity_id
_entity_poly.type
_entity_poly.pdbx_seq_one_letter_code
_entity_poly.pdbx_strand_id
1 'polypeptide(L)'
;MDRFDGIDLDAAGKVAGNGFYYLMGDIARVHSAVISYARDFMIDRGFTYCVPPFMIRSNVVTGVMSFDEMDAMMYKIEGEDLYLIGTSEHSMIGKFIDTINDEEKLPYTLTSYSPCFRKEKGAHGIEERGIYRVHQFEKQEMVVLCKPEEAMEWYDKMWSYTVELFRSLDIPVRTLECCSGDLADLKVKSCDVEAWSPRQQKYFEVGSCSTLGDAQARRLGIRAKGENGNYYVSTLNNTVLASTRAVIAFIENNYNEDGSINIPEALRPYICLLYTSDA
;
A
#
# COMPACT_ATOMS: atom_id res chain seq x y z
N MET A 1 9.43 -7.18 -20.17
CA MET A 1 9.68 -5.75 -19.89
C MET A 1 10.62 -5.14 -20.92
N ASP A 2 11.62 -5.85 -21.38
CA ASP A 2 12.56 -5.37 -22.42
C ASP A 2 11.89 -5.02 -23.76
N ARG A 3 10.67 -5.51 -24.00
CA ARG A 3 9.92 -5.22 -25.24
C ARG A 3 9.26 -3.83 -25.29
N PHE A 4 9.08 -3.17 -24.13
CA PHE A 4 8.35 -1.90 -24.07
C PHE A 4 9.27 -0.69 -23.94
N ASP A 5 10.58 -0.87 -23.76
CA ASP A 5 11.56 0.19 -23.49
C ASP A 5 11.07 1.22 -22.44
N GLY A 6 10.23 0.73 -21.52
CA GLY A 6 9.51 1.57 -20.56
C GLY A 6 10.07 1.53 -19.12
N ILE A 7 11.15 0.76 -18.88
CA ILE A 7 11.80 0.64 -17.57
C ILE A 7 13.31 0.70 -17.75
N ASP A 8 13.97 1.69 -17.12
CA ASP A 8 15.42 1.85 -17.16
C ASP A 8 16.03 1.68 -15.77
N LEU A 9 16.58 0.49 -15.52
CA LEU A 9 17.28 0.15 -14.28
C LEU A 9 18.75 0.58 -14.31
N ASP A 10 19.36 0.65 -15.49
CA ASP A 10 20.77 1.00 -15.65
C ASP A 10 21.00 2.49 -15.34
N ALA A 11 20.12 3.36 -15.86
CA ALA A 11 20.16 4.78 -15.54
C ALA A 11 19.85 5.02 -14.05
N ALA A 12 18.88 4.30 -13.49
CA ALA A 12 18.55 4.40 -12.07
C ALA A 12 19.72 3.96 -11.18
N GLY A 13 20.42 2.89 -11.56
CA GLY A 13 21.64 2.43 -10.90
C GLY A 13 22.74 3.48 -10.82
N LYS A 14 22.92 4.28 -11.88
CA LYS A 14 23.89 5.38 -11.92
C LYS A 14 23.49 6.57 -11.04
N VAL A 15 22.18 6.83 -10.88
CA VAL A 15 21.65 8.00 -10.15
C VAL A 15 21.48 7.72 -8.67
N ALA A 16 20.94 6.56 -8.31
CA ALA A 16 20.50 6.26 -6.95
C ALA A 16 20.99 4.91 -6.40
N GLY A 17 21.59 4.07 -7.25
CA GLY A 17 21.99 2.71 -6.90
C GLY A 17 20.96 1.65 -7.30
N ASN A 18 21.24 0.40 -6.94
CA ASN A 18 20.33 -0.71 -7.19
C ASN A 18 19.04 -0.57 -6.36
N GLY A 19 17.95 -1.15 -6.86
CA GLY A 19 16.66 -1.08 -6.17
C GLY A 19 15.87 0.20 -6.42
N PHE A 20 16.30 1.01 -7.41
CA PHE A 20 15.56 2.14 -7.96
C PHE A 20 15.26 1.89 -9.45
N TYR A 21 14.37 2.70 -10.02
CA TYR A 21 13.92 2.53 -11.39
C TYR A 21 13.49 3.86 -12.01
N TYR A 22 13.55 3.94 -13.33
CA TYR A 22 12.76 4.89 -14.12
C TYR A 22 11.63 4.15 -14.80
N LEU A 23 10.43 4.73 -14.79
CA LEU A 23 9.33 4.33 -15.67
C LEU A 23 9.17 5.40 -16.75
N MET A 24 8.99 4.98 -17.99
CA MET A 24 8.92 5.88 -19.13
C MET A 24 7.75 5.52 -20.06
N GLY A 25 7.34 6.48 -20.89
CA GLY A 25 6.35 6.27 -21.93
C GLY A 25 5.02 5.71 -21.39
N ASP A 26 4.49 4.73 -22.09
CA ASP A 26 3.18 4.15 -21.77
C ASP A 26 3.20 3.36 -20.44
N ILE A 27 4.34 2.79 -20.03
CA ILE A 27 4.46 2.12 -18.73
C ILE A 27 4.29 3.13 -17.58
N ALA A 28 4.89 4.33 -17.69
CA ALA A 28 4.70 5.40 -16.70
C ALA A 28 3.25 5.89 -16.66
N ARG A 29 2.56 5.90 -17.81
CA ARG A 29 1.14 6.25 -17.89
C ARG A 29 0.25 5.20 -17.24
N VAL A 30 0.47 3.91 -17.50
CA VAL A 30 -0.22 2.81 -16.83
C VAL A 30 -0.02 2.89 -15.32
N HIS A 31 1.21 3.13 -14.86
CA HIS A 31 1.51 3.34 -13.46
C HIS A 31 0.68 4.47 -12.82
N SER A 32 0.61 5.63 -13.46
CA SER A 32 -0.20 6.77 -12.98
C SER A 32 -1.70 6.45 -13.00
N ALA A 33 -2.16 5.75 -14.05
CA ALA A 33 -3.56 5.38 -14.22
C ALA A 33 -4.05 4.43 -13.13
N VAL A 34 -3.30 3.36 -12.83
CA VAL A 34 -3.70 2.40 -11.80
C VAL A 34 -3.76 3.03 -10.41
N ILE A 35 -2.84 3.97 -10.09
CA ILE A 35 -2.87 4.73 -8.83
C ILE A 35 -4.09 5.65 -8.77
N SER A 36 -4.36 6.39 -9.84
CA SER A 36 -5.51 7.29 -9.91
C SER A 36 -6.82 6.53 -9.77
N TYR A 37 -6.93 5.39 -10.45
CA TYR A 37 -8.08 4.51 -10.32
C TYR A 37 -8.24 3.99 -8.88
N ALA A 38 -7.15 3.50 -8.26
CA ALA A 38 -7.19 2.99 -6.88
C ALA A 38 -7.61 4.06 -5.86
N ARG A 39 -7.19 5.31 -6.05
CA ARG A 39 -7.63 6.46 -5.23
C ARG A 39 -9.13 6.67 -5.34
N ASP A 40 -9.64 6.80 -6.56
CA ASP A 40 -11.06 7.10 -6.81
C ASP A 40 -11.94 5.93 -6.37
N PHE A 41 -11.49 4.69 -6.59
CA PHE A 41 -12.13 3.47 -6.11
C PHE A 41 -12.37 3.48 -4.58
N MET A 42 -11.44 4.01 -3.79
CA MET A 42 -11.58 4.13 -2.34
C MET A 42 -12.48 5.31 -1.94
N ILE A 43 -12.40 6.43 -2.65
CA ILE A 43 -13.29 7.59 -2.43
C ILE A 43 -14.74 7.19 -2.65
N ASP A 44 -15.03 6.44 -3.72
CA ASP A 44 -16.37 5.93 -4.04
C ASP A 44 -16.93 4.96 -2.97
N ARG A 45 -16.05 4.34 -2.19
CA ARG A 45 -16.41 3.50 -1.03
C ARG A 45 -16.51 4.26 0.29
N GLY A 46 -16.50 5.59 0.24
CA GLY A 46 -16.71 6.46 1.39
C GLY A 46 -15.46 6.71 2.24
N PHE A 47 -14.27 6.34 1.77
CA PHE A 47 -13.02 6.68 2.45
C PHE A 47 -12.66 8.14 2.24
N THR A 48 -12.27 8.82 3.30
CA THR A 48 -11.76 10.18 3.22
C THR A 48 -10.34 10.18 2.67
N TYR A 49 -10.17 10.76 1.48
CA TYR A 49 -8.83 10.93 0.90
C TYR A 49 -8.05 12.01 1.63
N CYS A 50 -6.82 11.70 2.01
CA CYS A 50 -5.90 12.65 2.62
C CYS A 50 -4.49 12.57 2.02
N VAL A 51 -3.77 13.69 2.06
CA VAL A 51 -2.35 13.78 1.73
C VAL A 51 -1.60 14.03 3.04
N PRO A 52 -0.95 13.03 3.61
CA PRO A 52 -0.28 13.14 4.89
C PRO A 52 1.17 13.62 4.72
N PRO A 53 1.87 14.00 5.79
CA PRO A 53 3.32 14.19 5.78
C PRO A 53 4.04 12.90 5.37
N PHE A 54 5.06 13.02 4.51
CA PHE A 54 5.90 11.88 4.08
C PHE A 54 7.15 11.69 4.92
N MET A 55 7.33 12.55 5.93
CA MET A 55 8.34 12.43 6.97
C MET A 55 7.65 12.52 8.33
N ILE A 56 8.04 11.65 9.24
CA ILE A 56 7.44 11.53 10.58
C ILE A 56 8.51 11.50 11.66
N ARG A 57 8.15 11.91 12.87
CA ARG A 57 9.05 11.91 14.04
C ARG A 57 9.21 10.52 14.65
N SER A 58 10.28 10.32 15.41
CA SER A 58 10.59 9.06 16.08
C SER A 58 9.47 8.54 16.98
N ASN A 59 8.76 9.42 17.69
CA ASN A 59 7.64 9.03 18.55
C ASN A 59 6.46 8.44 17.79
N VAL A 60 6.24 8.88 16.54
CA VAL A 60 5.23 8.27 15.66
C VAL A 60 5.74 6.91 15.17
N VAL A 61 7.00 6.84 14.70
CA VAL A 61 7.60 5.58 14.21
C VAL A 61 7.50 4.48 15.26
N THR A 62 7.94 4.74 16.49
CA THR A 62 7.91 3.77 17.59
C THR A 62 6.50 3.42 18.06
N GLY A 63 5.52 4.22 17.72
CA GLY A 63 4.11 3.93 17.98
C GLY A 63 3.47 2.99 16.96
N VAL A 64 3.93 3.01 15.70
CA VAL A 64 3.29 2.27 14.59
C VAL A 64 4.00 0.97 14.23
N MET A 65 5.25 0.77 14.66
CA MET A 65 6.04 -0.44 14.38
C MET A 65 6.96 -0.81 15.53
N SER A 66 7.56 -2.01 15.47
CA SER A 66 8.60 -2.43 16.42
C SER A 66 9.95 -1.73 16.15
N PHE A 67 10.87 -1.79 17.13
CA PHE A 67 12.22 -1.23 16.96
C PHE A 67 13.03 -1.97 15.89
N ASP A 68 12.87 -3.29 15.80
CA ASP A 68 13.57 -4.11 14.83
C ASP A 68 13.10 -3.81 13.42
N GLU A 69 11.78 -3.67 13.22
CA GLU A 69 11.19 -3.23 11.94
C GLU A 69 11.66 -1.82 11.57
N MET A 70 11.74 -0.90 12.53
CA MET A 70 12.21 0.47 12.30
C MET A 70 13.64 0.48 11.72
N ASP A 71 14.57 -0.26 12.32
CA ASP A 71 15.97 -0.30 11.84
C ASP A 71 16.10 -0.97 10.47
N ALA A 72 15.33 -2.03 10.24
CA ALA A 72 15.33 -2.76 8.96
C ALA A 72 14.70 -1.97 7.81
N MET A 73 13.69 -1.14 8.09
CA MET A 73 12.84 -0.51 7.07
C MET A 73 13.12 0.97 6.86
N MET A 74 13.28 1.77 7.95
CA MET A 74 13.13 3.22 7.87
C MET A 74 14.43 3.94 7.50
N TYR A 75 14.35 4.89 6.55
CA TYR A 75 15.40 5.88 6.32
C TYR A 75 15.25 7.03 7.31
N LYS A 76 16.32 7.35 8.03
CA LYS A 76 16.41 8.51 8.93
C LYS A 76 17.10 9.67 8.23
N ILE A 77 16.59 10.89 8.43
CA ILE A 77 17.24 12.11 7.99
C ILE A 77 18.37 12.45 8.98
N GLU A 78 19.59 12.61 8.46
CA GLU A 78 20.74 12.95 9.29
C GLU A 78 20.59 14.34 9.91
N GLY A 79 20.85 14.44 11.21
CA GLY A 79 20.74 15.68 11.96
C GLY A 79 19.34 16.09 12.39
N GLU A 80 18.29 15.33 11.97
CA GLU A 80 16.90 15.65 12.26
C GLU A 80 16.19 14.50 12.99
N ASP A 81 15.15 14.81 13.78
CA ASP A 81 14.22 13.79 14.29
C ASP A 81 13.12 13.54 13.27
N LEU A 82 13.54 13.12 12.05
CA LEU A 82 12.64 12.81 10.95
C LEU A 82 13.05 11.51 10.26
N TYR A 83 12.03 10.76 9.83
CA TYR A 83 12.15 9.50 9.10
C TYR A 83 11.24 9.55 7.88
N LEU A 84 11.73 9.09 6.74
CA LEU A 84 10.90 8.88 5.55
C LEU A 84 9.92 7.73 5.80
N ILE A 85 8.66 7.92 5.42
CA ILE A 85 7.63 6.89 5.63
C ILE A 85 7.86 5.66 4.74
N GLY A 86 7.67 4.47 5.30
CA GLY A 86 7.60 3.21 4.54
C GLY A 86 6.20 2.91 4.01
N THR A 87 5.19 3.64 4.47
CA THR A 87 3.77 3.57 4.10
C THR A 87 3.05 4.79 4.66
N SER A 88 2.00 5.27 4.00
CA SER A 88 1.17 6.36 4.53
C SER A 88 0.35 5.96 5.77
N GLU A 89 0.20 4.67 6.05
CA GLU A 89 -0.36 4.18 7.33
C GLU A 89 0.28 4.89 8.51
N HIS A 90 1.61 5.00 8.52
CA HIS A 90 2.35 5.62 9.64
C HIS A 90 1.88 7.03 9.95
N SER A 91 1.74 7.85 8.92
CA SER A 91 1.30 9.23 9.06
C SER A 91 -0.20 9.34 9.33
N MET A 92 -1.01 8.47 8.72
CA MET A 92 -2.47 8.48 8.93
C MET A 92 -2.83 8.08 10.37
N ILE A 93 -2.17 7.06 10.92
CA ILE A 93 -2.34 6.69 12.34
C ILE A 93 -1.75 7.77 13.25
N GLY A 94 -0.55 8.28 12.91
CA GLY A 94 0.11 9.34 13.67
C GLY A 94 -0.69 10.63 13.77
N LYS A 95 -1.63 10.89 12.85
CA LYS A 95 -2.58 12.02 12.93
C LYS A 95 -3.38 12.05 14.23
N PHE A 96 -3.60 10.89 14.84
CA PHE A 96 -4.44 10.72 16.04
C PHE A 96 -3.63 10.61 17.33
N ILE A 97 -2.30 10.84 17.31
CA ILE A 97 -1.45 10.77 18.52
C ILE A 97 -2.01 11.64 19.65
N ASP A 98 -2.07 11.07 20.87
CA ASP A 98 -2.54 11.72 22.09
C ASP A 98 -3.97 12.31 22.00
N THR A 99 -4.84 11.71 21.19
CA THR A 99 -6.23 12.17 21.06
C THR A 99 -7.22 11.31 21.86
N ILE A 100 -8.30 11.98 22.30
CA ILE A 100 -9.53 11.32 22.77
C ILE A 100 -10.62 11.69 21.79
N ASN A 101 -11.00 10.72 20.98
CA ASN A 101 -11.99 10.90 19.93
C ASN A 101 -13.40 10.69 20.47
N ASP A 102 -14.37 11.30 19.84
CA ASP A 102 -15.77 11.05 20.09
C ASP A 102 -16.17 9.71 19.48
N GLU A 103 -16.75 8.81 20.29
CA GLU A 103 -17.16 7.48 19.83
C GLU A 103 -18.18 7.52 18.70
N GLU A 104 -19.05 8.55 18.67
CA GLU A 104 -20.06 8.72 17.63
C GLU A 104 -19.44 9.01 16.24
N LYS A 105 -18.17 9.45 16.20
CA LYS A 105 -17.43 9.72 14.96
C LYS A 105 -16.68 8.50 14.41
N LEU A 106 -16.64 7.42 15.15
CA LEU A 106 -16.05 6.17 14.66
C LEU A 106 -17.04 5.44 13.73
N PRO A 107 -16.54 4.75 12.70
CA PRO A 107 -15.13 4.61 12.35
C PRO A 107 -14.58 5.80 11.56
N TYR A 108 -13.28 6.10 11.76
CA TYR A 108 -12.55 6.93 10.80
C TYR A 108 -12.00 6.04 9.68
N THR A 109 -12.39 6.32 8.45
CA THR A 109 -11.96 5.61 7.25
C THR A 109 -11.13 6.56 6.38
N LEU A 110 -9.83 6.33 6.32
CA LEU A 110 -8.89 7.17 5.60
C LEU A 110 -8.23 6.40 4.46
N THR A 111 -8.01 7.08 3.34
CA THR A 111 -7.20 6.55 2.24
C THR A 111 -6.19 7.60 1.79
N SER A 112 -5.00 7.15 1.36
CA SER A 112 -3.91 8.05 0.99
C SER A 112 -3.05 7.44 -0.09
N TYR A 113 -2.69 8.27 -1.06
CA TYR A 113 -1.56 8.05 -1.95
C TYR A 113 -0.28 8.62 -1.31
N SER A 114 0.80 7.86 -1.34
CA SER A 114 2.12 8.36 -0.96
C SER A 114 3.26 7.64 -1.67
N PRO A 115 4.43 8.30 -1.84
CA PRO A 115 5.68 7.59 -1.98
C PRO A 115 5.95 6.80 -0.69
N CYS A 116 6.65 5.67 -0.84
CA CYS A 116 7.08 4.80 0.23
C CYS A 116 8.57 4.54 0.07
N PHE A 117 9.31 4.63 1.17
CA PHE A 117 10.76 4.47 1.19
C PHE A 117 11.15 3.35 2.15
N ARG A 118 11.83 2.31 1.66
CA ARG A 118 12.21 1.16 2.46
C ARG A 118 13.65 0.75 2.21
N LYS A 119 14.40 0.52 3.28
CA LYS A 119 15.79 0.02 3.18
C LYS A 119 15.88 -1.40 2.64
N GLU A 120 14.80 -2.20 2.77
CA GLU A 120 14.73 -3.61 2.35
C GLU A 120 15.92 -4.45 2.84
N LYS A 121 16.43 -4.17 4.06
CA LYS A 121 17.53 -4.93 4.66
C LYS A 121 17.12 -6.40 4.84
N GLY A 122 17.97 -7.32 4.40
CA GLY A 122 17.76 -8.76 4.54
C GLY A 122 16.96 -9.42 3.42
N ALA A 123 16.47 -8.65 2.43
CA ALA A 123 15.90 -9.22 1.21
C ALA A 123 17.02 -9.81 0.35
N HIS A 124 16.92 -11.07 -0.03
CA HIS A 124 17.88 -11.76 -0.89
C HIS A 124 17.16 -12.66 -1.89
N GLY A 125 17.67 -12.69 -3.15
CA GLY A 125 17.25 -13.67 -4.14
C GLY A 125 16.64 -13.08 -5.43
N ILE A 126 15.87 -13.90 -6.16
CA ILE A 126 15.24 -13.57 -7.45
C ILE A 126 14.30 -12.36 -7.37
N GLU A 127 13.73 -12.11 -6.19
CA GLU A 127 12.82 -11.00 -5.93
C GLU A 127 13.48 -9.62 -5.95
N GLU A 128 14.82 -9.56 -5.86
CA GLU A 128 15.58 -8.32 -5.99
C GLU A 128 15.73 -7.83 -7.45
N ARG A 129 15.37 -8.67 -8.42
CA ARG A 129 15.49 -8.30 -9.84
C ARG A 129 14.24 -7.55 -10.32
N GLY A 130 14.47 -6.51 -11.10
CA GLY A 130 13.40 -5.69 -11.68
C GLY A 130 12.81 -4.70 -10.68
N ILE A 131 11.49 -4.53 -10.70
CA ILE A 131 10.78 -3.53 -9.87
C ILE A 131 9.87 -4.18 -8.81
N TYR A 132 10.04 -5.46 -8.51
CA TYR A 132 9.21 -6.17 -7.52
C TYR A 132 9.50 -5.73 -6.09
N ARG A 133 10.79 -5.62 -5.73
CA ARG A 133 11.27 -5.17 -4.42
C ARG A 133 12.27 -4.05 -4.62
N VAL A 134 11.87 -2.85 -4.21
CA VAL A 134 12.58 -1.60 -4.51
C VAL A 134 12.61 -0.68 -3.29
N HIS A 135 13.60 0.20 -3.22
CA HIS A 135 13.77 1.16 -2.12
C HIS A 135 12.74 2.28 -2.13
N GLN A 136 12.20 2.61 -3.31
CA GLN A 136 11.19 3.64 -3.51
C GLN A 136 10.09 3.08 -4.40
N PHE A 137 8.84 3.22 -3.97
CA PHE A 137 7.65 2.91 -4.75
C PHE A 137 6.50 3.80 -4.29
N GLU A 138 5.37 3.71 -4.93
CA GLU A 138 4.17 4.47 -4.58
C GLU A 138 3.05 3.53 -4.18
N LYS A 139 2.22 3.98 -3.25
CA LYS A 139 1.16 3.15 -2.70
C LYS A 139 -0.10 3.95 -2.42
N GLN A 140 -1.23 3.40 -2.82
CA GLN A 140 -2.53 3.76 -2.27
C GLN A 140 -2.81 2.87 -1.08
N GLU A 141 -3.04 3.45 0.07
CA GLU A 141 -3.28 2.79 1.35
C GLU A 141 -4.67 3.11 1.88
N MET A 142 -5.25 2.19 2.67
CA MET A 142 -6.44 2.46 3.48
C MET A 142 -6.17 2.15 4.94
N VAL A 143 -6.72 2.98 5.83
CA VAL A 143 -6.61 2.86 7.28
C VAL A 143 -7.99 3.05 7.89
N VAL A 144 -8.30 2.21 8.90
CA VAL A 144 -9.52 2.33 9.68
C VAL A 144 -9.17 2.40 11.17
N LEU A 145 -9.77 3.38 11.86
CA LEU A 145 -9.83 3.42 13.32
C LEU A 145 -11.27 3.18 13.71
N CYS A 146 -11.55 2.12 14.48
CA CYS A 146 -12.90 1.71 14.83
C CYS A 146 -13.01 1.25 16.28
N LYS A 147 -14.21 0.94 16.71
CA LYS A 147 -14.47 0.25 17.97
C LYS A 147 -13.86 -1.15 17.93
N PRO A 148 -13.36 -1.68 19.07
CA PRO A 148 -12.74 -3.01 19.10
C PRO A 148 -13.65 -4.13 18.56
N GLU A 149 -14.95 -4.07 18.85
CA GLU A 149 -15.95 -5.04 18.39
C GLU A 149 -16.21 -5.01 16.88
N GLU A 150 -15.93 -3.91 16.20
CA GLU A 150 -16.11 -3.73 14.76
C GLU A 150 -14.88 -4.16 13.96
N ALA A 151 -13.73 -4.41 14.61
CA ALA A 151 -12.45 -4.60 13.95
C ALA A 151 -12.45 -5.76 12.95
N MET A 152 -13.11 -6.88 13.27
CA MET A 152 -13.14 -8.04 12.36
C MET A 152 -14.03 -7.81 11.15
N GLU A 153 -15.14 -7.08 11.29
CA GLU A 153 -15.98 -6.69 10.16
C GLU A 153 -15.22 -5.76 9.19
N TRP A 154 -14.49 -4.79 9.74
CA TRP A 154 -13.65 -3.91 8.94
C TRP A 154 -12.49 -4.66 8.26
N TYR A 155 -11.87 -5.60 8.98
CA TYR A 155 -10.83 -6.45 8.40
C TYR A 155 -11.32 -7.18 7.15
N ASP A 156 -12.51 -7.81 7.22
CA ASP A 156 -13.10 -8.54 6.11
C ASP A 156 -13.48 -7.62 4.94
N LYS A 157 -14.01 -6.44 5.21
CA LYS A 157 -14.30 -5.42 4.18
C LYS A 157 -13.02 -4.94 3.50
N MET A 158 -11.98 -4.65 4.26
CA MET A 158 -10.76 -4.04 3.72
C MET A 158 -10.04 -4.94 2.74
N TRP A 159 -9.80 -6.22 3.08
CA TRP A 159 -9.14 -7.12 2.12
C TRP A 159 -10.03 -7.39 0.90
N SER A 160 -11.35 -7.43 1.06
CA SER A 160 -12.27 -7.64 -0.07
C SER A 160 -12.20 -6.49 -1.08
N TYR A 161 -12.01 -5.24 -0.67
CA TYR A 161 -11.84 -4.10 -1.55
C TYR A 161 -10.60 -4.23 -2.44
N THR A 162 -9.49 -4.73 -1.90
CA THR A 162 -8.29 -5.00 -2.72
C THR A 162 -8.55 -6.10 -3.73
N VAL A 163 -9.24 -7.17 -3.34
CA VAL A 163 -9.65 -8.25 -4.27
C VAL A 163 -10.55 -7.72 -5.39
N GLU A 164 -11.55 -6.89 -5.05
CA GLU A 164 -12.45 -6.28 -6.03
C GLU A 164 -11.69 -5.38 -7.02
N LEU A 165 -10.76 -4.55 -6.51
CA LEU A 165 -9.96 -3.67 -7.33
C LEU A 165 -9.11 -4.45 -8.35
N PHE A 166 -8.39 -5.47 -7.92
CA PHE A 166 -7.56 -6.27 -8.83
C PHE A 166 -8.40 -7.05 -9.84
N ARG A 167 -9.55 -7.59 -9.44
CA ARG A 167 -10.49 -8.25 -10.35
C ARG A 167 -11.06 -7.30 -11.40
N SER A 168 -11.32 -6.03 -11.05
CA SER A 168 -11.78 -5.02 -12.02
C SER A 168 -10.70 -4.62 -13.03
N LEU A 169 -9.44 -4.97 -12.77
CA LEU A 169 -8.30 -4.82 -13.68
C LEU A 169 -8.01 -6.11 -14.48
N ASP A 170 -8.95 -7.08 -14.48
CA ASP A 170 -8.81 -8.39 -15.11
C ASP A 170 -7.60 -9.19 -14.61
N ILE A 171 -7.23 -9.01 -13.33
CA ILE A 171 -6.11 -9.71 -12.69
C ILE A 171 -6.66 -10.79 -11.74
N PRO A 172 -6.37 -12.08 -11.98
CA PRO A 172 -6.74 -13.15 -11.06
C PRO A 172 -5.98 -13.01 -9.75
N VAL A 173 -6.72 -13.03 -8.63
CA VAL A 173 -6.15 -12.92 -7.29
C VAL A 173 -6.69 -14.03 -6.38
N ARG A 174 -5.88 -14.34 -5.36
CA ARG A 174 -6.28 -15.16 -4.21
C ARG A 174 -5.91 -14.45 -2.92
N THR A 175 -6.47 -14.89 -1.81
CA THR A 175 -6.11 -14.43 -0.46
C THR A 175 -5.33 -15.53 0.26
N LEU A 176 -4.35 -15.11 1.06
CA LEU A 176 -3.53 -15.99 1.90
C LEU A 176 -3.56 -15.45 3.32
N GLU A 177 -4.20 -16.17 4.24
CA GLU A 177 -4.15 -15.83 5.66
C GLU A 177 -2.80 -16.19 6.25
N CYS A 178 -2.14 -15.22 6.88
CA CYS A 178 -0.82 -15.41 7.47
C CYS A 178 -0.92 -16.27 8.73
N CYS A 179 -0.03 -17.25 8.87
CA CYS A 179 0.07 -18.03 10.09
C CYS A 179 0.71 -17.21 11.22
N SER A 180 0.45 -17.60 12.47
CA SER A 180 0.90 -16.86 13.65
C SER A 180 2.43 -16.71 13.75
N GLY A 181 3.19 -17.63 13.18
CA GLY A 181 4.65 -17.55 13.17
C GLY A 181 5.24 -16.55 12.17
N ASP A 182 4.40 -15.99 11.28
CA ASP A 182 4.79 -15.05 10.23
C ASP A 182 4.17 -13.65 10.43
N LEU A 183 3.47 -13.47 11.55
CA LEU A 183 2.90 -12.16 11.90
C LEU A 183 4.00 -11.24 12.45
N ALA A 184 4.02 -9.98 11.97
CA ALA A 184 4.81 -8.93 12.59
C ALA A 184 4.31 -8.62 14.02
N ASP A 185 5.19 -8.09 14.86
CA ASP A 185 5.02 -7.96 16.32
C ASP A 185 3.71 -7.31 16.79
N LEU A 186 3.20 -6.34 16.02
CA LEU A 186 1.98 -5.60 16.39
C LEU A 186 0.70 -6.17 15.78
N LYS A 187 0.80 -7.14 14.87
CA LYS A 187 -0.35 -7.67 14.15
C LYS A 187 -1.08 -8.73 14.95
N VAL A 188 -2.40 -8.61 15.01
CA VAL A 188 -3.29 -9.63 15.58
C VAL A 188 -3.69 -10.65 14.52
N LYS A 189 -3.98 -10.17 13.31
CA LYS A 189 -4.35 -10.99 12.15
C LYS A 189 -3.91 -10.29 10.87
N SER A 190 -3.47 -11.08 9.88
CA SER A 190 -3.06 -10.55 8.57
C SER A 190 -3.50 -11.50 7.46
N CYS A 191 -3.85 -10.91 6.32
CA CYS A 191 -4.20 -11.62 5.09
C CYS A 191 -3.53 -10.91 3.92
N ASP A 192 -2.76 -11.66 3.14
CA ASP A 192 -2.17 -11.16 1.92
C ASP A 192 -3.12 -11.36 0.74
N VAL A 193 -3.13 -10.40 -0.17
CA VAL A 193 -3.74 -10.54 -1.49
C VAL A 193 -2.62 -10.80 -2.48
N GLU A 194 -2.73 -11.91 -3.20
CA GLU A 194 -1.72 -12.34 -4.16
C GLU A 194 -2.31 -12.35 -5.58
N ALA A 195 -1.58 -11.81 -6.56
CA ALA A 195 -1.94 -11.84 -7.96
C ALA A 195 -1.25 -13.00 -8.69
N TRP A 196 -1.93 -13.55 -9.67
CA TRP A 196 -1.38 -14.60 -10.54
C TRP A 196 -0.34 -14.00 -11.50
N SER A 197 0.81 -14.64 -11.60
CA SER A 197 1.84 -14.37 -12.62
C SER A 197 1.82 -15.45 -13.70
N PRO A 198 1.28 -15.19 -14.90
CA PRO A 198 1.33 -16.13 -16.01
C PRO A 198 2.78 -16.49 -16.41
N ARG A 199 3.70 -15.55 -16.30
CA ARG A 199 5.12 -15.76 -16.60
C ARG A 199 5.82 -16.71 -15.64
N GLN A 200 5.50 -16.58 -14.33
CA GLN A 200 6.15 -17.38 -13.28
C GLN A 200 5.35 -18.65 -12.93
N GLN A 201 4.10 -18.77 -13.39
CA GLN A 201 3.16 -19.83 -13.04
C GLN A 201 2.97 -19.96 -11.52
N LYS A 202 2.97 -18.81 -10.82
CA LYS A 202 2.75 -18.73 -9.37
C LYS A 202 2.04 -17.44 -8.98
N TYR A 203 1.50 -17.41 -7.79
CA TYR A 203 0.98 -16.20 -7.16
C TYR A 203 2.11 -15.42 -6.48
N PHE A 204 1.99 -14.10 -6.42
CA PHE A 204 2.87 -13.21 -5.67
C PHE A 204 2.07 -12.12 -4.97
N GLU A 205 2.54 -11.67 -3.81
CA GLU A 205 1.89 -10.66 -2.98
C GLU A 205 1.81 -9.30 -3.69
N VAL A 206 0.60 -8.73 -3.72
CA VAL A 206 0.32 -7.38 -4.24
C VAL A 206 -0.28 -6.45 -3.18
N GLY A 207 -0.71 -6.98 -2.06
CA GLY A 207 -1.24 -6.22 -0.94
C GLY A 207 -1.35 -7.06 0.31
N SER A 208 -1.40 -6.41 1.48
CA SER A 208 -1.56 -7.05 2.78
C SER A 208 -2.50 -6.25 3.65
N CYS A 209 -3.51 -6.91 4.20
CA CYS A 209 -4.48 -6.39 5.13
C CYS A 209 -4.16 -6.87 6.54
N SER A 210 -4.17 -5.97 7.52
CA SER A 210 -3.86 -6.32 8.90
C SER A 210 -4.78 -5.60 9.89
N THR A 211 -5.17 -6.32 10.95
CA THR A 211 -5.65 -5.69 12.17
C THR A 211 -4.58 -5.77 13.25
N LEU A 212 -4.36 -4.64 13.92
CA LEU A 212 -3.37 -4.50 14.99
C LEU A 212 -4.05 -4.42 16.38
N GLY A 213 -5.38 -4.62 16.42
CA GLY A 213 -6.14 -4.42 17.64
C GLY A 213 -5.87 -3.02 18.21
N ASP A 214 -5.58 -2.95 19.49
CA ASP A 214 -5.27 -1.68 20.17
C ASP A 214 -3.75 -1.39 20.34
N ALA A 215 -2.87 -2.18 19.72
CA ALA A 215 -1.43 -2.08 19.94
C ALA A 215 -0.86 -0.69 19.57
N GLN A 216 -1.18 -0.17 18.39
CA GLN A 216 -0.76 1.18 17.98
C GLN A 216 -1.47 2.25 18.80
N ALA A 217 -2.75 2.06 19.09
CA ALA A 217 -3.53 3.02 19.89
C ALA A 217 -2.98 3.19 21.30
N ARG A 218 -2.55 2.09 21.96
CA ARG A 218 -1.87 2.17 23.26
C ARG A 218 -0.56 2.92 23.21
N ARG A 219 0.27 2.65 22.21
CA ARG A 219 1.58 3.30 22.05
C ARG A 219 1.48 4.80 21.73
N LEU A 220 0.46 5.17 20.96
CA LEU A 220 0.24 6.55 20.50
C LEU A 220 -0.80 7.33 21.33
N GLY A 221 -1.39 6.74 22.40
CA GLY A 221 -2.38 7.41 23.22
C GLY A 221 -3.71 7.69 22.52
N ILE A 222 -4.09 6.87 21.53
CA ILE A 222 -5.32 7.07 20.73
C ILE A 222 -6.51 6.42 21.42
N ARG A 223 -7.43 7.22 21.93
CA ARG A 223 -8.59 6.75 22.69
C ARG A 223 -9.89 7.28 22.10
N ALA A 224 -10.98 6.63 22.44
CA ALA A 224 -12.34 7.13 22.24
C ALA A 224 -13.05 7.26 23.59
N LYS A 225 -13.99 8.22 23.66
CA LYS A 225 -14.82 8.46 24.83
C LYS A 225 -16.17 7.77 24.62
N GLY A 226 -16.36 6.64 25.29
CA GLY A 226 -17.64 5.92 25.33
C GLY A 226 -18.43 6.20 26.60
N GLU A 227 -19.61 5.56 26.72
CA GLU A 227 -20.50 5.71 27.87
C GLU A 227 -19.83 5.28 29.19
N ASN A 228 -19.01 4.24 29.17
CA ASN A 228 -18.34 3.66 30.34
C ASN A 228 -16.93 4.22 30.58
N GLY A 229 -16.58 5.32 29.93
CA GLY A 229 -15.26 5.95 30.02
C GLY A 229 -14.43 5.81 28.75
N ASN A 230 -13.14 6.21 28.83
CA ASN A 230 -12.25 6.15 27.70
C ASN A 230 -11.72 4.74 27.47
N TYR A 231 -11.64 4.33 26.20
CA TYR A 231 -11.03 3.08 25.76
C TYR A 231 -10.08 3.30 24.57
N TYR A 232 -9.17 2.34 24.32
CA TYR A 232 -8.31 2.36 23.15
C TYR A 232 -9.06 1.84 21.93
N VAL A 233 -8.94 2.55 20.81
CA VAL A 233 -9.53 2.13 19.52
C VAL A 233 -8.74 0.98 18.89
N SER A 234 -9.36 0.23 18.00
CA SER A 234 -8.65 -0.68 17.11
C SER A 234 -8.18 0.05 15.85
N THR A 235 -6.99 -0.32 15.38
CA THR A 235 -6.41 0.19 14.12
C THR A 235 -6.24 -0.94 13.12
N LEU A 236 -6.58 -0.64 11.86
CA LEU A 236 -6.43 -1.56 10.73
C LEU A 236 -5.78 -0.82 9.57
N ASN A 237 -5.00 -1.54 8.79
CA ASN A 237 -4.44 -1.04 7.55
C ASN A 237 -4.59 -2.08 6.44
N ASN A 238 -4.62 -1.61 5.21
CA ASN A 238 -4.56 -2.47 4.04
C ASN A 238 -4.00 -1.71 2.84
N THR A 239 -3.16 -2.39 2.09
CA THR A 239 -2.70 -1.91 0.80
C THR A 239 -3.83 -2.01 -0.22
N VAL A 240 -4.32 -0.87 -0.70
CA VAL A 240 -5.25 -0.84 -1.84
C VAL A 240 -4.52 -1.26 -3.10
N LEU A 241 -3.36 -0.61 -3.36
CA LEU A 241 -2.51 -0.87 -4.52
C LEU A 241 -1.08 -0.41 -4.25
N ALA A 242 -0.11 -1.32 -4.38
CA ALA A 242 1.33 -1.02 -4.43
C ALA A 242 1.75 -0.94 -5.91
N SER A 243 2.23 0.22 -6.35
CA SER A 243 2.32 0.59 -7.76
C SER A 243 3.15 -0.36 -8.61
N THR A 244 4.36 -0.68 -8.18
CA THR A 244 5.28 -1.51 -8.97
C THR A 244 4.78 -2.95 -9.12
N ARG A 245 4.27 -3.54 -8.04
CA ARG A 245 3.70 -4.90 -8.07
C ARG A 245 2.40 -4.94 -8.88
N ALA A 246 1.56 -3.91 -8.77
CA ALA A 246 0.33 -3.81 -9.56
C ALA A 246 0.64 -3.67 -11.05
N VAL A 247 1.64 -2.88 -11.45
CA VAL A 247 2.07 -2.74 -12.85
C VAL A 247 2.61 -4.08 -13.38
N ILE A 248 3.38 -4.83 -12.59
CA ILE A 248 3.83 -6.18 -12.98
C ILE A 248 2.63 -7.09 -13.23
N ALA A 249 1.71 -7.18 -12.26
CA ALA A 249 0.52 -8.02 -12.38
C ALA A 249 -0.35 -7.61 -13.57
N PHE A 250 -0.54 -6.28 -13.75
CA PHE A 250 -1.32 -5.73 -14.84
C PHE A 250 -0.76 -6.11 -16.22
N ILE A 251 0.53 -5.85 -16.44
CA ILE A 251 1.19 -6.14 -17.72
C ILE A 251 1.17 -7.64 -17.99
N GLU A 252 1.53 -8.49 -17.02
CA GLU A 252 1.60 -9.93 -17.20
C GLU A 252 0.24 -10.58 -17.52
N ASN A 253 -0.87 -10.03 -17.01
CA ASN A 253 -2.21 -10.58 -17.24
C ASN A 253 -2.94 -9.97 -18.43
N ASN A 254 -2.52 -8.80 -18.91
CA ASN A 254 -3.20 -8.08 -20.00
C ASN A 254 -2.37 -8.00 -21.29
N TYR A 255 -1.23 -8.68 -21.35
CA TYR A 255 -0.33 -8.69 -22.51
C TYR A 255 -0.80 -9.65 -23.60
N ASN A 256 -0.77 -9.19 -24.85
CA ASN A 256 -1.09 -9.96 -26.04
C ASN A 256 0.18 -10.39 -26.79
N GLU A 257 0.06 -11.45 -27.60
CA GLU A 257 1.17 -12.00 -28.40
C GLU A 257 1.72 -11.01 -29.44
N ASP A 258 0.89 -10.08 -29.92
CA ASP A 258 1.27 -9.03 -30.87
C ASP A 258 2.05 -7.88 -30.23
N GLY A 259 2.21 -7.89 -28.90
CA GLY A 259 2.91 -6.86 -28.14
C GLY A 259 2.02 -5.75 -27.60
N SER A 260 0.72 -5.79 -27.85
CA SER A 260 -0.24 -4.85 -27.26
C SER A 260 -0.61 -5.24 -25.83
N ILE A 261 -1.23 -4.31 -25.09
CA ILE A 261 -1.77 -4.53 -23.75
C ILE A 261 -3.26 -4.18 -23.78
N ASN A 262 -4.09 -5.11 -23.32
CA ASN A 262 -5.51 -4.86 -23.12
C ASN A 262 -5.70 -3.88 -21.96
N ILE A 263 -6.56 -2.88 -22.16
CA ILE A 263 -6.94 -1.94 -21.12
C ILE A 263 -8.34 -2.30 -20.61
N PRO A 264 -8.46 -2.84 -19.37
CA PRO A 264 -9.73 -3.13 -18.73
C PRO A 264 -10.66 -1.92 -18.70
N GLU A 265 -11.96 -2.16 -18.76
CA GLU A 265 -12.97 -1.09 -18.82
C GLU A 265 -12.81 -0.10 -17.66
N ALA A 266 -12.57 -0.60 -16.45
CA ALA A 266 -12.39 0.22 -15.25
C ALA A 266 -11.20 1.20 -15.35
N LEU A 267 -10.17 0.86 -16.13
CA LEU A 267 -8.97 1.68 -16.25
C LEU A 267 -9.03 2.67 -17.45
N ARG A 268 -9.90 2.45 -18.41
CA ARG A 268 -10.03 3.30 -19.62
C ARG A 268 -10.18 4.78 -19.32
N PRO A 269 -11.01 5.22 -18.35
CA PRO A 269 -11.14 6.66 -18.04
C PRO A 269 -9.84 7.34 -17.62
N TYR A 270 -8.86 6.58 -17.12
CA TYR A 270 -7.58 7.08 -16.64
C TYR A 270 -6.46 7.04 -17.67
N ILE A 271 -6.67 6.33 -18.79
CA ILE A 271 -5.70 6.17 -19.89
C ILE A 271 -6.20 6.87 -21.17
N CYS A 272 -7.51 6.91 -21.41
CA CYS A 272 -8.13 7.35 -22.67
C CYS A 272 -7.98 8.82 -23.03
N LEU A 273 -7.39 9.66 -22.21
CA LEU A 273 -6.98 11.00 -22.63
C LEU A 273 -5.89 10.96 -23.73
N LEU A 274 -5.54 9.77 -24.21
CA LEU A 274 -4.44 9.51 -25.16
C LEU A 274 -4.88 9.25 -26.60
N TYR A 275 -6.17 8.99 -26.86
CA TYR A 275 -6.65 8.54 -28.15
C TYR A 275 -7.72 9.44 -28.79
N THR A 276 -7.79 10.70 -28.39
CA THR A 276 -8.65 11.68 -29.06
C THR A 276 -7.94 12.46 -30.17
N SER A 277 -6.73 12.09 -30.56
CA SER A 277 -5.97 12.81 -31.59
C SER A 277 -5.97 12.17 -32.97
N ASP A 278 -6.62 11.02 -33.14
CA ASP A 278 -6.73 10.39 -34.47
C ASP A 278 -8.17 9.93 -34.75
N ALA A 279 -8.97 10.90 -35.16
CA ALA A 279 -10.16 10.68 -35.96
C ALA A 279 -10.04 11.51 -37.23
#